data_e65aba886b0299381b5cce615585f7f1
#
_entry.id   e65aba886b0299381b5cce615585f7f1
#
_cell.length_a   1.000
_cell.length_b   1.000
_cell.length_c   1.000
_cell.angle_alpha   90.00
_cell.angle_beta   90.00
_cell.angle_gamma   90.00
#
_symmetry.space_group_name_H-M   'P 1'
#
loop_
_entity.id
_entity.type
_entity.pdbx_description
1 polymer ?
#
loop_
_entity_poly.entity_id
_entity_poly.type
_entity_poly.pdbx_seq_one_letter_code
_entity_poly.pdbx_strand_id
1 'polypeptide(L)'
;VFESAGAATRFLSALTRGPRDLRALGRVSICAIGPSTADRLAAAGIRPDVVTAEAGPSRLSDALTAVMPLDGQRVLVVRPDLLHEIVGKDLLESGASVTDLVAYRTEAITSDSPRAQLLYRQLLDGHIDAVTFTSPTAVRRFAVMIGEQEAVDLLNTTTVAAIGPVT
;
A
#
# COMPACT_ATOMS: atom_id res chain seq x y z
N VAL A 1 6.54 9.74 6.97
CA VAL A 1 5.71 8.55 7.16
C VAL A 1 5.60 7.79 5.85
N PHE A 2 5.82 6.49 5.87
CA PHE A 2 5.61 5.60 4.73
C PHE A 2 4.41 4.69 5.00
N GLU A 3 3.39 4.79 4.16
CA GLU A 3 2.14 4.05 4.36
C GLU A 3 2.22 2.59 3.89
N SER A 4 3.12 2.29 2.95
CA SER A 4 3.27 0.93 2.42
C SER A 4 4.68 0.66 1.90
N ALA A 5 5.05 -0.62 1.83
CA ALA A 5 6.32 -1.06 1.24
C ALA A 5 6.48 -0.59 -0.22
N GLY A 6 5.37 -0.55 -0.98
CA GLY A 6 5.35 -0.01 -2.34
C GLY A 6 5.66 1.47 -2.41
N ALA A 7 5.06 2.27 -1.51
CA ALA A 7 5.32 3.70 -1.41
C ALA A 7 6.78 3.98 -1.02
N ALA A 8 7.31 3.24 -0.03
CA ALA A 8 8.72 3.32 0.35
C ALA A 8 9.64 3.00 -0.84
N THR A 9 9.37 1.90 -1.57
CA THR A 9 10.16 1.53 -2.75
C THR A 9 10.20 2.63 -3.80
N ARG A 10 9.05 3.20 -4.14
CA ARG A 10 8.96 4.25 -5.18
C ARG A 10 9.64 5.54 -4.77
N PHE A 11 9.44 5.95 -3.51
CA PHE A 11 10.08 7.13 -2.97
C PHE A 11 11.61 7.00 -2.96
N LEU A 12 12.15 5.90 -2.41
CA LEU A 12 13.59 5.68 -2.33
C LEU A 12 14.22 5.59 -3.73
N SER A 13 13.55 4.90 -4.66
CA SER A 13 13.99 4.83 -6.05
C SER A 13 13.99 6.20 -6.74
N ALA A 14 13.03 7.08 -6.46
CA ALA A 14 13.01 8.45 -7.00
C ALA A 14 14.10 9.31 -6.38
N LEU A 15 14.32 9.19 -5.06
CA LEU A 15 15.36 9.91 -4.35
C LEU A 15 16.75 9.59 -4.90
N THR A 16 17.04 8.30 -5.12
CA THR A 16 18.38 7.83 -5.55
C THR A 16 18.62 7.98 -7.07
N ARG A 17 17.58 8.14 -7.87
CA ARG A 17 17.72 8.50 -9.30
C ARG A 17 18.01 9.97 -9.52
N GLY A 18 17.69 10.83 -8.56
CA GLY A 18 17.96 12.26 -8.58
C GLY A 18 19.39 12.58 -8.14
N PRO A 19 19.69 13.86 -7.95
CA PRO A 19 21.01 14.33 -7.48
C PRO A 19 21.24 14.07 -5.98
N ARG A 20 20.30 13.48 -5.27
CA ARG A 20 20.33 13.18 -3.84
C ARG A 20 20.42 11.68 -3.60
N ASP A 21 20.89 11.31 -2.43
CA ASP A 21 20.92 9.93 -1.94
C ASP A 21 20.30 9.82 -0.54
N LEU A 22 20.42 8.65 0.09
CA LEU A 22 19.84 8.36 1.40
C LEU A 22 20.32 9.29 2.50
N ARG A 23 21.47 9.93 2.35
CA ARG A 23 22.00 10.93 3.32
C ARG A 23 21.08 12.14 3.46
N ALA A 24 20.25 12.41 2.45
CA ALA A 24 19.22 13.46 2.52
C ALA A 24 18.17 13.21 3.61
N LEU A 25 18.03 11.97 4.06
CA LEU A 25 17.10 11.56 5.13
C LEU A 25 17.75 11.54 6.52
N GLY A 26 19.05 11.82 6.64
CA GLY A 26 19.81 11.66 7.89
C GLY A 26 19.38 12.55 9.08
N ARG A 27 18.48 13.51 8.84
CA ARG A 27 17.90 14.38 9.89
C ARG A 27 16.37 14.26 9.97
N VAL A 28 15.79 13.25 9.33
CA VAL A 28 14.36 13.07 9.23
C VAL A 28 13.98 11.83 10.05
N SER A 29 13.09 12.00 11.01
CA SER A 29 12.47 10.87 11.69
C SER A 29 11.58 10.09 10.72
N ILE A 30 11.74 8.78 10.69
CA ILE A 30 11.09 7.90 9.72
C ILE A 30 10.10 6.98 10.43
N CYS A 31 8.86 7.06 10.01
CA CYS A 31 7.80 6.17 10.47
C CYS A 31 7.37 5.21 9.33
N ALA A 32 7.26 3.94 9.66
CA ALA A 32 6.72 2.90 8.80
C ALA A 32 5.36 2.40 9.32
N ILE A 33 4.35 2.40 8.47
CA ILE A 33 3.07 1.76 8.79
C ILE A 33 3.15 0.30 8.34
N GLY A 34 3.08 -0.60 9.31
CA GLY A 34 3.16 -2.03 9.12
C GLY A 34 4.58 -2.60 9.02
N PRO A 35 4.75 -3.90 9.41
CA PRO A 35 6.04 -4.57 9.41
C PRO A 35 6.64 -4.70 8.01
N SER A 36 5.83 -4.95 6.98
CA SER A 36 6.30 -5.07 5.59
C SER A 36 6.95 -3.77 5.07
N THR A 37 6.45 -2.62 5.53
CA THR A 37 7.02 -1.31 5.21
C THR A 37 8.34 -1.10 5.94
N ALA A 38 8.41 -1.50 7.20
CA ALA A 38 9.64 -1.45 7.99
C ALA A 38 10.74 -2.34 7.39
N ASP A 39 10.40 -3.56 7.00
CA ASP A 39 11.33 -4.50 6.35
C ASP A 39 11.85 -3.95 5.01
N ARG A 40 10.98 -3.30 4.25
CA ARG A 40 11.37 -2.68 2.99
C ARG A 40 12.35 -1.53 3.17
N LEU A 41 12.16 -0.71 4.21
CA LEU A 41 13.09 0.37 4.58
C LEU A 41 14.42 -0.22 5.08
N ALA A 42 14.37 -1.24 5.93
CA ALA A 42 15.55 -1.92 6.47
C ALA A 42 16.40 -2.55 5.35
N ALA A 43 15.77 -3.17 4.35
CA ALA A 43 16.44 -3.69 3.17
C ALA A 43 17.17 -2.61 2.33
N ALA A 44 16.78 -1.34 2.49
CA ALA A 44 17.46 -0.19 1.89
C ALA A 44 18.49 0.48 2.84
N GLY A 45 18.75 -0.13 4.00
CA GLY A 45 19.68 0.40 5.00
C GLY A 45 19.09 1.49 5.89
N ILE A 46 17.76 1.66 5.91
CA ILE A 46 17.06 2.65 6.73
C ILE A 46 16.31 1.93 7.85
N ARG A 47 16.68 2.20 9.10
CA ARG A 47 15.92 1.74 10.25
C ARG A 47 14.86 2.79 10.58
N PRO A 48 13.55 2.46 10.54
CA PRO A 48 12.51 3.37 10.97
C PRO A 48 12.63 3.68 12.47
N ASP A 49 12.35 4.93 12.85
CA ASP A 49 12.30 5.36 14.25
C ASP A 49 11.00 4.89 14.91
N VAL A 50 9.92 4.79 14.12
CA VAL A 50 8.60 4.33 14.56
C VAL A 50 8.07 3.29 13.59
N VAL A 51 7.54 2.20 14.12
CA VAL A 51 6.80 1.19 13.36
C VAL A 51 5.43 1.03 13.99
N THR A 52 4.37 1.30 13.24
CA THR A 52 3.00 1.09 13.71
C THR A 52 2.44 -0.22 13.20
N ALA A 53 1.46 -0.79 13.90
CA ALA A 53 0.66 -1.87 13.34
C ALA A 53 -0.18 -1.35 12.15
N GLU A 54 -0.61 -2.24 11.25
CA GLU A 54 -1.37 -1.87 10.03
C GLU A 54 -2.76 -1.25 10.29
N ALA A 55 -3.12 -0.95 11.52
CA ALA A 55 -4.47 -0.59 11.91
C ALA A 55 -4.66 0.92 12.12
N GLY A 56 -5.33 1.55 11.19
CA GLY A 56 -6.15 2.73 11.32
C GLY A 56 -5.46 4.08 11.63
N PRO A 57 -6.03 5.17 11.11
CA PRO A 57 -5.48 6.53 11.25
C PRO A 57 -5.38 7.04 12.70
N SER A 58 -6.27 6.62 13.59
CA SER A 58 -6.33 7.10 14.98
C SER A 58 -5.17 6.64 15.89
N ARG A 59 -4.24 5.85 15.38
CA ARG A 59 -3.06 5.36 16.13
C ARG A 59 -1.75 5.92 15.63
N LEU A 60 -1.74 6.61 14.49
CA LEU A 60 -0.51 7.15 13.93
C LEU A 60 -0.04 8.36 14.71
N SER A 61 -0.93 9.29 15.03
CA SER A 61 -0.62 10.47 15.86
C SER A 61 -0.12 10.07 17.24
N ASP A 62 -0.77 9.08 17.89
CA ASP A 62 -0.37 8.58 19.21
C ASP A 62 1.05 7.98 19.17
N ALA A 63 1.32 7.14 18.16
CA ALA A 63 2.63 6.51 18.00
C ALA A 63 3.73 7.53 17.73
N LEU A 64 3.46 8.57 16.95
CA LEU A 64 4.42 9.62 16.66
C LEU A 64 4.61 10.56 17.84
N THR A 65 3.54 10.91 18.56
CA THR A 65 3.60 11.78 19.73
C THR A 65 4.42 11.16 20.87
N ALA A 66 4.45 9.82 20.96
CA ALA A 66 5.29 9.11 21.93
C ALA A 66 6.80 9.31 21.68
N VAL A 67 7.19 9.68 20.46
CA VAL A 67 8.60 9.88 20.07
C VAL A 67 8.95 11.36 19.96
N MET A 68 8.01 12.20 19.51
CA MET A 68 8.22 13.63 19.30
C MET A 68 6.91 14.41 19.37
N PRO A 69 6.90 15.64 19.89
CA PRO A 69 5.72 16.50 19.80
C PRO A 69 5.42 16.79 18.33
N LEU A 70 4.13 16.72 17.95
CA LEU A 70 3.69 16.93 16.57
C LEU A 70 3.36 18.38 16.25
N ASP A 71 3.07 19.20 17.25
CA ASP A 71 2.72 20.60 17.06
C ASP A 71 3.86 21.36 16.34
N GLY A 72 3.51 22.03 15.25
CA GLY A 72 4.44 22.76 14.40
C GLY A 72 5.39 21.88 13.55
N GLN A 73 5.31 20.55 13.64
CA GLN A 73 6.15 19.66 12.83
C GLN A 73 5.64 19.55 11.39
N ARG A 74 6.58 19.42 10.47
CA ARG A 74 6.27 19.14 9.06
C ARG A 74 6.35 17.64 8.80
N VAL A 75 5.24 17.04 8.42
CA VAL A 75 5.13 15.61 8.16
C VAL A 75 4.87 15.37 6.67
N LEU A 76 5.75 14.60 6.03
CA LEU A 76 5.53 14.08 4.68
C LEU A 76 4.94 12.68 4.78
N VAL A 77 3.73 12.49 4.25
CA VAL A 77 3.08 11.20 4.14
C VAL A 77 3.27 10.67 2.72
N VAL A 78 3.99 9.56 2.58
CA VAL A 78 4.28 8.89 1.30
C VAL A 78 3.36 7.69 1.18
N ARG A 79 2.41 7.75 0.24
CA ARG A 79 1.31 6.81 0.14
C ARG A 79 0.97 6.37 -1.30
N PRO A 80 0.22 5.27 -1.49
CA PRO A 80 -0.47 4.99 -2.75
C PRO A 80 -1.64 5.95 -2.96
N ASP A 81 -2.21 5.97 -4.17
CA ASP A 81 -3.39 6.78 -4.52
C ASP A 81 -4.72 6.21 -4.04
N LEU A 82 -4.69 5.23 -3.17
CA LEU A 82 -5.92 4.63 -2.64
C LEU A 82 -6.77 5.72 -1.97
N LEU A 83 -8.05 5.79 -2.38
CA LEU A 83 -9.05 6.77 -1.93
C LEU A 83 -9.48 6.54 -0.46
N HIS A 84 -8.56 6.25 0.42
CA HIS A 84 -8.87 6.13 1.83
C HIS A 84 -8.57 7.45 2.53
N GLU A 85 -9.49 7.77 3.42
CA GLU A 85 -9.42 8.93 4.29
C GLU A 85 -8.00 9.15 4.80
N ILE A 86 -7.59 10.35 4.67
CA ILE A 86 -6.30 10.93 4.89
C ILE A 86 -5.67 10.35 6.16
N VAL A 87 -4.67 9.48 5.98
CA VAL A 87 -3.78 9.04 7.07
C VAL A 87 -3.19 10.23 7.84
N GLY A 88 -3.25 11.41 7.26
CA GLY A 88 -2.78 12.65 7.85
C GLY A 88 -3.82 13.46 8.62
N LYS A 89 -5.09 13.05 8.72
CA LYS A 89 -6.11 13.87 9.38
C LYS A 89 -5.84 14.00 10.89
N ASP A 90 -5.54 12.91 11.54
CA ASP A 90 -5.17 12.88 12.96
C ASP A 90 -3.85 13.63 13.24
N LEU A 91 -2.93 13.66 12.30
CA LEU A 91 -1.69 14.45 12.38
C LEU A 91 -1.98 15.94 12.28
N LEU A 92 -2.89 16.35 11.39
CA LEU A 92 -3.34 17.74 11.29
C LEU A 92 -4.05 18.20 12.57
N GLU A 93 -4.91 17.36 13.13
CA GLU A 93 -5.60 17.63 14.40
C GLU A 93 -4.63 17.73 15.57
N SER A 94 -3.47 17.08 15.48
CA SER A 94 -2.36 17.15 16.45
C SER A 94 -1.41 18.34 16.22
N GLY A 95 -1.74 19.27 15.32
CA GLY A 95 -0.97 20.49 15.07
C GLY A 95 0.17 20.35 14.06
N ALA A 96 0.31 19.20 13.40
CA ALA A 96 1.32 19.02 12.37
C ALA A 96 0.92 19.66 11.03
N SER A 97 1.91 20.11 10.27
CA SER A 97 1.73 20.49 8.86
C SER A 97 1.99 19.28 7.97
N VAL A 98 0.95 18.75 7.34
CA VAL A 98 1.01 17.52 6.56
C VAL A 98 1.14 17.82 5.07
N THR A 99 2.08 17.16 4.42
CA THR A 99 2.21 17.13 2.95
C THR A 99 1.98 15.70 2.48
N ASP A 100 1.00 15.50 1.63
CA ASP A 100 0.71 14.23 0.98
C ASP A 100 1.52 14.06 -0.30
N LEU A 101 2.23 12.93 -0.41
CA LEU A 101 2.92 12.51 -1.62
C LEU A 101 2.37 11.17 -2.12
N VAL A 102 1.63 11.22 -3.21
CA VAL A 102 1.20 10.00 -3.92
C VAL A 102 2.40 9.42 -4.67
N ALA A 103 2.95 8.32 -4.15
CA ALA A 103 4.14 7.68 -4.69
C ALA A 103 3.86 6.81 -5.92
N TYR A 104 2.65 6.26 -6.03
CA TYR A 104 2.19 5.50 -7.19
C TYR A 104 0.66 5.43 -7.24
N ARG A 105 0.16 5.19 -8.44
CA ARG A 105 -1.26 4.94 -8.69
C ARG A 105 -1.47 3.47 -9.00
N THR A 106 -2.62 2.95 -8.57
CA THR A 106 -3.03 1.60 -8.88
C THR A 106 -4.14 1.67 -9.92
N GLU A 107 -3.82 1.32 -11.15
CA GLU A 107 -4.80 1.29 -12.24
C GLU A 107 -5.50 -0.07 -12.29
N ALA A 108 -6.80 -0.06 -12.54
CA ALA A 108 -7.54 -1.28 -12.80
C ALA A 108 -7.15 -1.84 -14.17
N ILE A 109 -6.96 -3.14 -14.24
CA ILE A 109 -6.83 -3.82 -15.52
C ILE A 109 -8.24 -3.91 -16.12
N THR A 110 -8.40 -3.45 -17.36
CA THR A 110 -9.66 -3.53 -18.09
C THR A 110 -9.85 -4.91 -18.72
N SER A 111 -11.10 -5.32 -18.92
CA SER A 111 -11.44 -6.64 -19.49
C SER A 111 -10.90 -6.86 -20.91
N ASP A 112 -10.71 -5.80 -21.67
CA ASP A 112 -10.17 -5.82 -23.04
C ASP A 112 -8.64 -5.91 -23.10
N SER A 113 -7.95 -5.77 -21.94
CA SER A 113 -6.50 -5.87 -21.92
C SER A 113 -6.01 -7.28 -22.27
N PRO A 114 -4.89 -7.42 -22.99
CA PRO A 114 -4.34 -8.75 -23.33
C PRO A 114 -4.09 -9.65 -22.12
N ARG A 115 -3.76 -9.04 -20.97
CA ARG A 115 -3.53 -9.78 -19.71
C ARG A 115 -4.82 -10.32 -19.12
N ALA A 116 -5.90 -9.54 -19.13
CA ALA A 116 -7.21 -9.97 -18.66
C ALA A 116 -7.74 -11.11 -19.53
N GLN A 117 -7.65 -10.98 -20.86
CA GLN A 117 -8.08 -12.00 -21.79
C GLN A 117 -7.28 -13.30 -21.66
N LEU A 118 -5.96 -13.20 -21.44
CA LEU A 118 -5.15 -14.39 -21.20
C LEU A 118 -5.55 -15.09 -19.90
N LEU A 119 -5.70 -14.33 -18.80
CA LEU A 119 -6.13 -14.87 -17.51
C LEU A 119 -7.49 -15.54 -17.62
N TYR A 120 -8.45 -14.89 -18.28
CA TYR A 120 -9.78 -15.43 -18.52
C TYR A 120 -9.74 -16.80 -19.22
N ARG A 121 -8.98 -16.88 -20.32
CA ARG A 121 -8.83 -18.16 -21.04
C ARG A 121 -8.18 -19.24 -20.19
N GLN A 122 -7.13 -18.91 -19.45
CA GLN A 122 -6.45 -19.88 -18.57
C GLN A 122 -7.36 -20.44 -17.48
N LEU A 123 -8.23 -19.59 -16.92
CA LEU A 123 -9.26 -20.03 -15.96
C LEU A 123 -10.31 -20.93 -16.63
N LEU A 124 -10.82 -20.51 -17.78
CA LEU A 124 -11.83 -21.24 -18.53
C LEU A 124 -11.33 -22.62 -19.00
N ASP A 125 -10.07 -22.69 -19.44
CA ASP A 125 -9.42 -23.92 -19.93
C ASP A 125 -8.94 -24.83 -18.77
N GLY A 126 -9.13 -24.43 -17.51
CA GLY A 126 -8.70 -25.19 -16.33
C GLY A 126 -7.18 -25.26 -16.16
N HIS A 127 -6.44 -24.30 -16.69
CA HIS A 127 -4.97 -24.25 -16.58
C HIS A 127 -4.49 -23.57 -15.27
N ILE A 128 -5.43 -23.13 -14.42
CA ILE A 128 -5.13 -22.51 -13.13
C ILE A 128 -5.76 -23.35 -12.03
N ASP A 129 -4.94 -23.99 -11.22
CA ASP A 129 -5.38 -24.85 -10.12
C ASP A 129 -5.83 -24.05 -8.90
N ALA A 130 -5.24 -22.88 -8.67
CA ALA A 130 -5.57 -22.04 -7.52
C ALA A 130 -5.42 -20.54 -7.80
N VAL A 131 -6.35 -19.76 -7.24
CA VAL A 131 -6.31 -18.29 -7.26
C VAL A 131 -6.15 -17.77 -5.84
N THR A 132 -5.17 -16.90 -5.61
CA THR A 132 -4.93 -16.29 -4.29
C THR A 132 -5.29 -14.81 -4.29
N PHE A 133 -6.11 -14.40 -3.31
CA PHE A 133 -6.45 -13.00 -3.11
C PHE A 133 -5.78 -12.46 -1.84
N THR A 134 -4.99 -11.40 -1.99
CA THR A 134 -4.25 -10.76 -0.89
C THR A 134 -4.92 -9.50 -0.36
N SER A 135 -6.07 -9.11 -0.91
CA SER A 135 -6.86 -7.98 -0.41
C SER A 135 -8.30 -8.01 -0.92
N PRO A 136 -9.27 -7.43 -0.18
CA PRO A 136 -10.66 -7.27 -0.64
C PRO A 136 -10.77 -6.47 -1.94
N THR A 137 -9.88 -5.51 -2.14
CA THR A 137 -9.83 -4.70 -3.37
C THR A 137 -9.45 -5.55 -4.59
N ALA A 138 -8.55 -6.53 -4.43
CA ALA A 138 -8.20 -7.45 -5.50
C ALA A 138 -9.39 -8.32 -5.91
N VAL A 139 -10.19 -8.83 -4.95
CA VAL A 139 -11.41 -9.57 -5.22
C VAL A 139 -12.40 -8.73 -6.02
N ARG A 140 -12.71 -7.52 -5.56
CA ARG A 140 -13.64 -6.62 -6.25
C ARG A 140 -13.19 -6.28 -7.66
N ARG A 141 -11.90 -5.98 -7.84
CA ARG A 141 -11.34 -5.65 -9.17
C ARG A 141 -11.34 -6.85 -10.11
N PHE A 142 -11.10 -8.05 -9.59
CA PHE A 142 -11.20 -9.27 -10.36
C PHE A 142 -12.66 -9.48 -10.86
N ALA A 143 -13.65 -9.36 -9.97
CA ALA A 143 -15.05 -9.48 -10.33
C ALA A 143 -15.48 -8.43 -11.37
N VAL A 144 -15.05 -7.17 -11.23
CA VAL A 144 -15.34 -6.12 -12.22
C VAL A 144 -14.66 -6.39 -13.57
N MET A 145 -13.43 -6.92 -13.55
CA MET A 145 -12.66 -7.21 -14.77
C MET A 145 -13.26 -8.38 -15.58
N ILE A 146 -13.69 -9.43 -14.91
CA ILE A 146 -14.24 -10.65 -15.55
C ILE A 146 -15.74 -10.51 -15.81
N GLY A 147 -16.49 -9.81 -14.94
CA GLY A 147 -17.94 -9.84 -14.81
C GLY A 147 -18.32 -10.61 -13.54
N GLU A 148 -19.21 -10.05 -12.71
CA GLU A 148 -19.51 -10.62 -11.37
C GLU A 148 -19.98 -12.07 -11.44
N GLN A 149 -20.96 -12.39 -12.30
CA GLN A 149 -21.49 -13.73 -12.43
C GLN A 149 -20.45 -14.71 -12.97
N GLU A 150 -19.73 -14.31 -13.98
CA GLU A 150 -18.73 -15.11 -14.65
C GLU A 150 -17.50 -15.37 -13.76
N ALA A 151 -17.15 -14.40 -12.93
CA ALA A 151 -16.11 -14.55 -11.91
C ALA A 151 -16.51 -15.62 -10.86
N VAL A 152 -17.76 -15.64 -10.44
CA VAL A 152 -18.28 -16.68 -9.53
C VAL A 152 -18.20 -18.06 -10.18
N ASP A 153 -18.64 -18.19 -11.43
CA ASP A 153 -18.66 -19.48 -12.13
C ASP A 153 -17.26 -20.03 -12.32
N LEU A 154 -16.29 -19.19 -12.72
CA LEU A 154 -14.89 -19.58 -12.89
C LEU A 154 -14.22 -19.93 -11.55
N LEU A 155 -14.47 -19.15 -10.51
CA LEU A 155 -13.85 -19.39 -9.20
C LEU A 155 -14.44 -20.62 -8.49
N ASN A 156 -15.68 -21.03 -8.79
CA ASN A 156 -16.28 -22.26 -8.26
C ASN A 156 -15.61 -23.54 -8.81
N THR A 157 -14.92 -23.44 -9.93
CA THR A 157 -14.15 -24.56 -10.52
C THR A 157 -12.67 -24.54 -10.16
N THR A 158 -12.23 -23.54 -9.38
CA THR A 158 -10.82 -23.32 -9.04
C THR A 158 -10.67 -23.25 -7.52
N THR A 159 -9.53 -23.69 -6.99
CA THR A 159 -9.25 -23.49 -5.55
C THR A 159 -9.02 -22.00 -5.27
N VAL A 160 -9.78 -21.43 -4.33
CA VAL A 160 -9.64 -20.03 -3.94
C VAL A 160 -9.07 -19.91 -2.54
N ALA A 161 -8.00 -19.13 -2.39
CA ALA A 161 -7.37 -18.83 -1.11
C ALA A 161 -7.40 -17.31 -0.83
N ALA A 162 -7.88 -16.93 0.35
CA ALA A 162 -7.86 -15.55 0.84
C ALA A 162 -6.85 -15.41 1.98
N ILE A 163 -6.07 -14.31 1.98
CA ILE A 163 -5.02 -14.10 2.98
C ILE A 163 -5.58 -13.85 4.40
N GLY A 164 -6.83 -13.49 4.51
CA GLY A 164 -7.46 -13.22 5.81
C GLY A 164 -8.98 -13.08 5.74
N PRO A 165 -9.64 -12.96 6.89
CA PRO A 165 -11.10 -13.02 7.00
C PRO A 165 -11.83 -11.85 6.33
N VAL A 166 -11.17 -10.74 6.10
CA VAL A 166 -11.75 -9.57 5.42
C VAL A 166 -11.71 -9.72 3.90
N THR A 167 -10.78 -10.54 3.40
CA THR A 167 -10.62 -10.82 1.97
C THR A 167 -11.55 -11.91 1.52
#